data_daa68653851244aa7c56daa27e6a6750
#
_entry.id   daa68653851244aa7c56daa27e6a6750
#
_cell.length_a   1.000
_cell.length_b   1.000
_cell.length_c   1.000
_cell.angle_alpha   90.00
_cell.angle_beta   90.00
_cell.angle_gamma   90.00
#
_symmetry.space_group_name_H-M   'P 1'
#
loop_
_entity.id
_entity.type
_entity.pdbx_description
1 polymer ?
#
loop_
_entity_poly.entity_id
_entity_poly.type
_entity_poly.pdbx_seq_one_letter_code
_entity_poly.pdbx_strand_id
1 'polypeptide(L)'
;MNNGMKHKILFVCHGNICRSPMAEFVMKDLVKKTGREDEFLIESAATSTEEIGNSVYPPARRKLAEHNITCQGKTARQMTRMDYQRFDLLIGMDTWNIRNMRNICGGDPENKIVMLMDYTHRPGDVADPWYTGDFEATWRDVLEGCEALLNELE
;
A
#
# COMPACT_ATOMS: atom_id res chain seq x y z
N MET A 1 8.47 -7.86 22.41
CA MET A 1 8.22 -9.18 21.94
C MET A 1 7.45 -9.16 20.64
N ASN A 2 7.80 -9.98 19.75
CA ASN A 2 7.31 -9.90 18.42
C ASN A 2 5.87 -10.34 18.23
N ASN A 3 5.35 -11.14 19.09
CA ASN A 3 3.94 -11.54 19.07
C ASN A 3 3.52 -12.29 17.82
N GLY A 4 4.45 -12.88 17.10
CA GLY A 4 4.11 -13.64 15.90
C GLY A 4 3.92 -12.82 14.65
N MET A 5 4.21 -11.52 14.68
CA MET A 5 4.19 -10.69 13.46
C MET A 5 5.31 -11.11 12.53
N LYS A 6 4.96 -11.82 11.46
CA LYS A 6 5.92 -12.34 10.50
C LYS A 6 6.19 -11.40 9.34
N HIS A 7 5.21 -10.56 9.00
CA HIS A 7 5.30 -9.72 7.82
C HIS A 7 4.89 -8.29 8.16
N LYS A 8 5.78 -7.34 7.91
CA LYS A 8 5.52 -5.93 8.17
C LYS A 8 5.60 -5.20 6.83
N ILE A 9 4.46 -4.68 6.38
CA ILE A 9 4.31 -4.15 5.03
C ILE A 9 3.84 -2.71 5.08
N LEU A 10 4.52 -1.82 4.34
CA LEU A 10 4.13 -0.44 4.17
C LEU A 10 3.83 -0.19 2.70
N PHE A 11 2.60 0.17 2.37
CA PHE A 11 2.22 0.58 1.02
C PHE A 11 2.43 2.08 0.87
N VAL A 12 2.99 2.51 -0.24
CA VAL A 12 3.38 3.91 -0.44
C VAL A 12 2.91 4.41 -1.79
N CYS A 13 2.32 5.61 -1.81
CA CYS A 13 2.04 6.32 -3.05
C CYS A 13 2.34 7.79 -2.83
N HIS A 14 2.02 8.65 -3.80
CA HIS A 14 2.36 10.06 -3.71
C HIS A 14 1.69 10.76 -2.53
N GLY A 15 0.36 10.67 -2.42
CA GLY A 15 -0.42 11.44 -1.44
C GLY A 15 -0.96 10.66 -0.26
N ASN A 16 -0.99 9.34 -0.34
CA ASN A 16 -1.55 8.47 0.70
C ASN A 16 -3.04 8.72 0.94
N ILE A 17 -3.77 9.07 -0.12
CA ILE A 17 -5.24 9.24 -0.03
C ILE A 17 -6.02 8.38 -1.01
N CYS A 18 -5.37 7.75 -1.99
CA CYS A 18 -6.03 6.89 -2.98
C CYS A 18 -5.42 5.49 -3.02
N ARG A 19 -4.33 5.30 -3.77
CA ARG A 19 -3.79 3.98 -4.05
C ARG A 19 -3.23 3.26 -2.84
N SER A 20 -2.38 3.92 -2.06
CA SER A 20 -1.75 3.23 -0.93
C SER A 20 -2.73 2.90 0.19
N PRO A 21 -3.69 3.78 0.55
CA PRO A 21 -4.68 3.35 1.55
C PRO A 21 -5.60 2.26 1.00
N MET A 22 -5.93 2.29 -0.30
CA MET A 22 -6.72 1.20 -0.88
C MET A 22 -5.99 -0.12 -0.73
N ALA A 23 -4.68 -0.16 -1.04
CA ALA A 23 -3.87 -1.37 -0.89
C ALA A 23 -3.79 -1.81 0.57
N GLU A 24 -3.62 -0.88 1.48
CA GLU A 24 -3.57 -1.19 2.91
C GLU A 24 -4.84 -1.93 3.35
N PHE A 25 -6.01 -1.39 3.02
CA PHE A 25 -7.26 -1.96 3.52
C PHE A 25 -7.69 -3.20 2.75
N VAL A 26 -7.35 -3.31 1.46
CA VAL A 26 -7.56 -4.55 0.71
C VAL A 26 -6.71 -5.67 1.31
N MET A 27 -5.42 -5.40 1.57
CA MET A 27 -4.55 -6.42 2.14
C MET A 27 -5.01 -6.83 3.53
N LYS A 28 -5.42 -5.88 4.36
CA LYS A 28 -5.96 -6.20 5.69
C LYS A 28 -7.18 -7.10 5.59
N ASP A 29 -8.06 -6.84 4.63
CA ASP A 29 -9.25 -7.65 4.42
C ASP A 29 -8.87 -9.07 3.98
N LEU A 30 -7.92 -9.20 3.06
CA LEU A 30 -7.48 -10.50 2.57
C LEU A 30 -6.86 -11.36 3.68
N VAL A 31 -5.97 -10.78 4.49
CA VAL A 31 -5.33 -11.56 5.56
C VAL A 31 -6.32 -11.95 6.63
N LYS A 32 -7.31 -11.10 6.90
CA LYS A 32 -8.36 -11.42 7.86
C LYS A 32 -9.20 -12.58 7.37
N LYS A 33 -9.58 -12.59 6.09
CA LYS A 33 -10.39 -13.64 5.50
C LYS A 33 -9.68 -15.00 5.49
N THR A 34 -8.36 -14.99 5.48
CA THR A 34 -7.57 -16.23 5.53
C THR A 34 -7.15 -16.61 6.94
N GLY A 35 -7.60 -15.85 7.96
CA GLY A 35 -7.28 -16.15 9.36
C GLY A 35 -5.85 -15.83 9.75
N ARG A 36 -5.17 -14.97 9.01
CA ARG A 36 -3.75 -14.67 9.23
C ARG A 36 -3.48 -13.25 9.71
N GLU A 37 -4.52 -12.54 10.18
CA GLU A 37 -4.34 -11.12 10.53
C GLU A 37 -3.30 -10.90 11.62
N ASP A 38 -3.11 -11.87 12.51
CA ASP A 38 -2.13 -11.75 13.60
C ASP A 38 -0.68 -11.85 13.11
N GLU A 39 -0.46 -12.28 11.87
CA GLU A 39 0.88 -12.42 11.29
C GLU A 39 1.34 -11.16 10.58
N PHE A 40 0.46 -10.19 10.36
CA PHE A 40 0.75 -9.04 9.51
C PHE A 40 0.59 -7.72 10.23
N LEU A 41 1.58 -6.84 10.04
CA LEU A 41 1.44 -5.41 10.33
C LEU A 41 1.37 -4.72 8.97
N ILE A 42 0.27 -4.02 8.70
CA ILE A 42 0.03 -3.39 7.40
C ILE A 42 -0.31 -1.93 7.62
N GLU A 43 0.45 -1.03 6.99
CA GLU A 43 0.21 0.41 7.05
C GLU A 43 0.41 1.01 5.67
N SER A 44 0.14 2.31 5.53
CA SER A 44 0.42 3.03 4.30
C SER A 44 0.88 4.44 4.60
N ALA A 45 1.62 5.03 3.66
CA ALA A 45 2.20 6.36 3.81
C ALA A 45 2.36 7.02 2.45
N ALA A 46 2.71 8.31 2.46
CA ALA A 46 2.93 9.11 1.27
C ALA A 46 4.41 9.40 1.09
N THR A 47 4.84 9.62 -0.16
CA THR A 47 6.15 10.20 -0.39
C THR A 47 6.13 11.72 -0.22
N SER A 48 4.99 12.37 -0.42
CA SER A 48 4.88 13.83 -0.34
C SER A 48 4.22 14.29 0.96
N THR A 49 4.23 15.61 1.17
CA THR A 49 3.58 16.22 2.33
C THR A 49 2.25 16.87 1.98
N GLU A 50 1.80 16.72 0.73
CA GLU A 50 0.67 17.50 0.22
C GLU A 50 -0.65 17.23 0.93
N GLU A 51 -0.85 15.99 1.38
CA GLU A 51 -2.13 15.55 1.93
C GLU A 51 -2.06 15.15 3.40
N ILE A 52 -0.98 15.46 4.09
CA ILE A 52 -0.80 15.03 5.50
C ILE A 52 -2.03 15.42 6.32
N GLY A 53 -2.57 14.44 7.05
CA GLY A 53 -3.73 14.64 7.90
C GLY A 53 -5.07 14.46 7.22
N ASN A 54 -5.10 14.38 5.88
CA ASN A 54 -6.35 14.23 5.15
C ASN A 54 -6.83 12.78 5.14
N SER A 55 -8.14 12.60 5.14
CA SER A 55 -8.73 11.27 5.08
C SER A 55 -8.66 10.71 3.67
N VAL A 56 -8.98 9.43 3.53
CA VAL A 56 -9.02 8.77 2.23
C VAL A 56 -9.98 9.52 1.30
N TYR A 57 -9.52 9.74 0.07
CA TYR A 57 -10.29 10.49 -0.93
C TYR A 57 -11.65 9.84 -1.15
N PRO A 58 -12.75 10.63 -1.17
CA PRO A 58 -14.10 10.05 -1.18
C PRO A 58 -14.37 8.97 -2.23
N PRO A 59 -13.97 9.14 -3.52
CA PRO A 59 -14.20 8.07 -4.49
C PRO A 59 -13.46 6.76 -4.15
N ALA A 60 -12.25 6.85 -3.57
CA ALA A 60 -11.52 5.65 -3.15
C ALA A 60 -12.23 4.99 -1.98
N ARG A 61 -12.70 5.79 -1.02
CA ARG A 61 -13.45 5.29 0.12
C ARG A 61 -14.73 4.59 -0.33
N ARG A 62 -15.44 5.19 -1.31
CA ARG A 62 -16.65 4.57 -1.85
C ARG A 62 -16.36 3.25 -2.55
N LYS A 63 -15.24 3.17 -3.28
CA LYS A 63 -14.85 1.92 -3.95
C LYS A 63 -14.59 0.82 -2.95
N LEU A 64 -13.91 1.12 -1.86
CA LEU A 64 -13.70 0.15 -0.78
C LEU A 64 -15.04 -0.29 -0.17
N ALA A 65 -15.95 0.66 0.06
CA ALA A 65 -17.25 0.36 0.65
C ALA A 65 -18.10 -0.54 -0.24
N GLU A 66 -17.94 -0.47 -1.56
CA GLU A 66 -18.63 -1.39 -2.49
C GLU A 66 -18.28 -2.85 -2.19
N HIS A 67 -17.12 -3.08 -1.59
CA HIS A 67 -16.65 -4.43 -1.26
C HIS A 67 -16.68 -4.69 0.25
N ASN A 68 -17.46 -3.90 0.98
CA ASN A 68 -17.66 -4.04 2.43
C ASN A 68 -16.36 -3.80 3.22
N ILE A 69 -15.49 -2.94 2.72
CA ILE A 69 -14.23 -2.60 3.38
C ILE A 69 -14.32 -1.17 3.89
N THR A 70 -14.05 -0.98 5.19
CA THR A 70 -14.00 0.35 5.79
C THR A 70 -12.55 0.80 5.94
N CYS A 71 -12.33 2.10 5.74
CA CYS A 71 -11.03 2.73 6.00
C CYS A 71 -11.16 3.85 7.02
N GLN A 72 -12.17 3.75 7.87
CA GLN A 72 -12.45 4.79 8.87
C GLN A 72 -11.25 5.03 9.77
N GLY A 73 -10.95 6.30 9.99
CA GLY A 73 -9.85 6.68 10.87
C GLY A 73 -8.49 6.82 10.19
N LYS A 74 -8.39 6.39 8.93
CA LYS A 74 -7.11 6.53 8.22
C LYS A 74 -6.92 7.97 7.77
N THR A 75 -5.74 8.53 8.09
CA THR A 75 -5.32 9.84 7.58
C THR A 75 -3.93 9.70 6.98
N ALA A 76 -3.63 10.56 5.99
CA ALA A 76 -2.36 10.51 5.29
C ALA A 76 -1.20 10.90 6.22
N ARG A 77 -0.11 10.17 6.14
CA ARG A 77 1.15 10.51 6.78
C ARG A 77 2.29 10.37 5.79
N GLN A 78 3.38 11.09 6.02
CA GLN A 78 4.54 10.95 5.16
C GLN A 78 5.44 9.81 5.62
N MET A 79 5.98 9.06 4.66
CA MET A 79 7.00 8.05 4.89
C MET A 79 8.28 8.72 5.41
N THR A 80 8.98 8.06 6.32
CA THR A 80 10.25 8.52 6.85
C THR A 80 11.32 7.45 6.71
N ARG A 81 12.59 7.80 6.96
CA ARG A 81 13.68 6.82 6.95
C ARG A 81 13.49 5.72 7.97
N MET A 82 12.83 6.03 9.08
CA MET A 82 12.56 5.02 10.11
C MET A 82 11.69 3.89 9.59
N ASP A 83 10.82 4.20 8.62
CA ASP A 83 9.97 3.15 8.02
C ASP A 83 10.80 2.09 7.34
N TYR A 84 11.96 2.44 6.80
CA TYR A 84 12.82 1.46 6.14
C TYR A 84 13.26 0.35 7.09
N GLN A 85 13.55 0.71 8.33
CA GLN A 85 13.97 -0.28 9.33
C GLN A 85 12.78 -1.01 9.95
N ARG A 86 11.66 -0.32 10.05
CA ARG A 86 10.48 -0.85 10.73
C ARG A 86 9.73 -1.88 9.91
N PHE A 87 9.74 -1.75 8.59
CA PHE A 87 8.97 -2.63 7.71
C PHE A 87 9.88 -3.57 6.92
N ASP A 88 9.36 -4.76 6.63
CA ASP A 88 10.08 -5.76 5.84
C ASP A 88 9.97 -5.47 4.35
N LEU A 89 8.82 -4.93 3.93
CA LEU A 89 8.55 -4.56 2.55
C LEU A 89 7.97 -3.15 2.50
N LEU A 90 8.48 -2.36 1.56
CA LEU A 90 8.02 -1.00 1.30
C LEU A 90 7.58 -1.01 -0.16
N ILE A 91 6.27 -0.96 -0.37
CA ILE A 91 5.67 -1.28 -1.66
C ILE A 91 5.08 -0.03 -2.30
N GLY A 92 5.68 0.41 -3.41
CA GLY A 92 5.19 1.55 -4.19
C GLY A 92 4.20 1.12 -5.24
N MET A 93 3.46 2.09 -5.76
CA MET A 93 2.42 1.85 -6.74
C MET A 93 2.92 2.10 -8.18
N ASP A 94 3.94 2.95 -8.34
CA ASP A 94 4.49 3.28 -9.65
C ASP A 94 5.97 3.62 -9.53
N THR A 95 6.62 3.82 -10.67
CA THR A 95 8.06 4.08 -10.70
C THR A 95 8.44 5.39 -10.02
N TRP A 96 7.57 6.41 -10.05
CA TRP A 96 7.82 7.66 -9.35
C TRP A 96 7.83 7.45 -7.83
N ASN A 97 6.93 6.61 -7.35
CA ASN A 97 6.92 6.27 -5.92
C ASN A 97 8.26 5.62 -5.53
N ILE A 98 8.71 4.64 -6.32
CA ILE A 98 9.97 3.94 -6.04
C ILE A 98 11.14 4.92 -5.96
N ARG A 99 11.22 5.83 -6.91
CA ARG A 99 12.29 6.83 -6.95
C ARG A 99 12.27 7.70 -5.69
N ASN A 100 11.09 8.20 -5.34
CA ASN A 100 10.96 9.07 -4.17
C ASN A 100 11.16 8.32 -2.87
N MET A 101 10.74 7.05 -2.81
CA MET A 101 11.00 6.20 -1.64
C MET A 101 12.48 5.99 -1.43
N ARG A 102 13.22 5.72 -2.50
CA ARG A 102 14.68 5.57 -2.40
C ARG A 102 15.34 6.86 -1.93
N ASN A 103 14.86 8.00 -2.41
CA ASN A 103 15.39 9.29 -1.96
C ASN A 103 15.16 9.50 -0.46
N ILE A 104 13.98 9.20 0.03
CA ILE A 104 13.66 9.34 1.44
C ILE A 104 14.51 8.42 2.30
N CYS A 105 14.70 7.19 1.86
CA CYS A 105 15.43 6.17 2.63
C CYS A 105 16.94 6.23 2.46
N GLY A 106 17.44 7.01 1.50
CA GLY A 106 18.88 7.05 1.22
C GLY A 106 19.37 5.83 0.46
N GLY A 107 18.49 5.18 -0.31
CA GLY A 107 18.80 3.97 -1.06
C GLY A 107 17.95 2.79 -0.64
N ASP A 108 18.35 1.60 -1.05
CA ASP A 108 17.63 0.37 -0.73
C ASP A 108 18.63 -0.80 -0.55
N PRO A 109 19.51 -0.72 0.46
CA PRO A 109 20.56 -1.72 0.62
C PRO A 109 20.04 -3.12 0.95
N GLU A 110 18.82 -3.25 1.47
CA GLU A 110 18.26 -4.55 1.84
C GLU A 110 17.20 -5.06 0.86
N ASN A 111 17.06 -4.41 -0.28
CA ASN A 111 16.11 -4.80 -1.32
C ASN A 111 14.68 -4.91 -0.81
N LYS A 112 14.26 -3.94 0.00
CA LYS A 112 12.90 -3.89 0.56
C LYS A 112 11.90 -3.11 -0.30
N ILE A 113 12.40 -2.23 -1.19
CA ILE A 113 11.55 -1.31 -1.96
C ILE A 113 11.18 -1.97 -3.28
N VAL A 114 9.90 -2.27 -3.44
CA VAL A 114 9.39 -2.99 -4.62
C VAL A 114 8.09 -2.36 -5.09
N MET A 115 7.63 -2.74 -6.29
CA MET A 115 6.34 -2.29 -6.79
C MET A 115 5.30 -3.38 -6.57
N LEU A 116 4.06 -2.96 -6.27
CA LEU A 116 2.99 -3.91 -6.01
C LEU A 116 2.77 -4.86 -7.20
N MET A 117 2.75 -4.32 -8.41
CA MET A 117 2.47 -5.12 -9.60
C MET A 117 3.61 -6.07 -9.98
N ASP A 118 4.79 -5.95 -9.35
CA ASP A 118 5.88 -6.89 -9.57
C ASP A 118 5.52 -8.32 -9.15
N TYR A 119 4.55 -8.46 -8.26
CA TYR A 119 4.11 -9.79 -7.81
C TYR A 119 3.15 -10.46 -8.79
N THR A 120 2.67 -9.72 -9.77
CA THR A 120 1.67 -10.21 -10.73
C THR A 120 2.32 -10.63 -12.05
N HIS A 121 1.50 -11.20 -12.95
CA HIS A 121 1.94 -11.50 -14.32
C HIS A 121 1.89 -10.27 -15.22
N ARG A 122 1.48 -9.12 -14.69
CA ARG A 122 1.38 -7.85 -15.43
C ARG A 122 2.18 -6.76 -14.72
N PRO A 123 3.51 -6.88 -14.60
CA PRO A 123 4.31 -5.86 -13.90
C PRO A 123 4.10 -4.49 -14.54
N GLY A 124 4.22 -3.45 -13.74
CA GLY A 124 4.02 -2.09 -14.17
C GLY A 124 3.42 -1.25 -13.06
N ASP A 125 2.84 -0.12 -13.44
CA ASP A 125 2.26 0.82 -12.47
C ASP A 125 0.83 0.46 -12.15
N VAL A 126 0.42 0.73 -10.91
CA VAL A 126 -1.00 0.78 -10.56
C VAL A 126 -1.56 2.09 -11.14
N ALA A 127 -2.67 2.00 -11.86
CA ALA A 127 -3.30 3.19 -12.44
C ALA A 127 -3.58 4.24 -11.36
N ASP A 128 -3.21 5.49 -11.64
CA ASP A 128 -3.43 6.58 -10.69
C ASP A 128 -4.79 7.22 -10.98
N PRO A 129 -5.79 6.99 -10.12
CA PRO A 129 -7.15 7.46 -10.38
C PRO A 129 -7.27 8.97 -10.29
N TRP A 130 -6.29 9.65 -9.70
CA TRP A 130 -6.28 11.11 -9.67
C TRP A 130 -6.23 11.67 -11.09
N TYR A 131 -5.49 10.98 -11.99
CA TYR A 131 -5.34 11.41 -13.38
C TYR A 131 -6.36 10.76 -14.29
N THR A 132 -6.67 9.47 -14.07
CA THR A 132 -7.57 8.74 -14.99
C THR A 132 -9.03 8.88 -14.62
N GLY A 133 -9.33 9.13 -13.35
CA GLY A 133 -10.71 9.10 -12.84
C GLY A 133 -11.29 7.70 -12.76
N ASP A 134 -10.53 6.67 -13.11
CA ASP A 134 -11.03 5.29 -13.19
C ASP A 134 -10.65 4.51 -11.93
N PHE A 135 -11.49 4.62 -10.90
CA PHE A 135 -11.27 3.93 -9.64
C PHE A 135 -11.48 2.42 -9.74
N GLU A 136 -12.24 1.97 -10.73
CA GLU A 136 -12.41 0.54 -10.95
C GLU A 136 -11.12 -0.11 -11.45
N ALA A 137 -10.41 0.56 -12.36
CA ALA A 137 -9.11 0.07 -12.83
C ALA A 137 -8.11 0.00 -11.69
N THR A 138 -8.07 1.03 -10.85
CA THR A 138 -7.20 1.05 -9.68
C THR A 138 -7.55 -0.08 -8.72
N TRP A 139 -8.83 -0.28 -8.45
CA TRP A 139 -9.28 -1.36 -7.59
C TRP A 139 -8.82 -2.73 -8.10
N ARG A 140 -8.99 -2.99 -9.40
CA ARG A 140 -8.58 -4.27 -9.99
C ARG A 140 -7.09 -4.49 -9.88
N ASP A 141 -6.28 -3.46 -10.14
CA ASP A 141 -4.83 -3.58 -10.02
C ASP A 141 -4.42 -3.84 -8.57
N VAL A 142 -5.00 -3.08 -7.64
CA VAL A 142 -4.70 -3.23 -6.22
C VAL A 142 -5.08 -4.62 -5.71
N LEU A 143 -6.27 -5.08 -6.07
CA LEU A 143 -6.72 -6.40 -5.64
C LEU A 143 -5.82 -7.49 -6.19
N GLU A 144 -5.52 -7.44 -7.48
CA GLU A 144 -4.65 -8.43 -8.11
C GLU A 144 -3.26 -8.43 -7.47
N GLY A 145 -2.71 -7.23 -7.24
CA GLY A 145 -1.39 -7.11 -6.62
C GLY A 145 -1.36 -7.63 -5.20
N CYS A 146 -2.38 -7.31 -4.41
CA CYS A 146 -2.44 -7.76 -3.02
C CYS A 146 -2.65 -9.27 -2.93
N GLU A 147 -3.46 -9.86 -3.82
CA GLU A 147 -3.64 -11.30 -3.85
C GLU A 147 -2.33 -12.01 -4.21
N ALA A 148 -1.61 -11.49 -5.20
CA ALA A 148 -0.33 -12.06 -5.59
C ALA A 148 0.70 -11.94 -4.48
N LEU A 149 0.73 -10.79 -3.80
CA LEU A 149 1.61 -10.57 -2.67
C LEU A 149 1.32 -11.56 -1.53
N LEU A 150 0.06 -11.76 -1.21
CA LEU A 150 -0.31 -12.68 -0.14
C LEU A 150 0.13 -14.11 -0.49
N ASN A 151 -0.04 -14.52 -1.74
CA ASN A 151 0.43 -15.85 -2.18
C ASN A 151 1.94 -15.98 -2.01
N GLU A 152 2.69 -14.93 -2.30
CA GLU A 152 4.13 -14.95 -2.19
C GLU A 152 4.59 -15.09 -0.73
N LEU A 153 3.80 -14.60 0.21
CA LEU A 153 4.16 -14.58 1.62
C LEU A 153 3.62 -15.76 2.43
N GLU A 154 3.15 -16.78 1.76
CA GLU A 154 2.68 -17.99 2.46
C GLU A 154 3.78 -18.84 3.03
#